data_85bb69b61ee153504240fd75b4976945
#
_entry.id   85bb69b61ee153504240fd75b4976945
#
_cell.length_a   1.000
_cell.length_b   1.000
_cell.length_c   1.000
_cell.angle_alpha   90.00
_cell.angle_beta   90.00
_cell.angle_gamma   90.00
#
_symmetry.space_group_name_H-M   'P 1'
#
loop_
_entity.id
_entity.type
_entity.pdbx_description
1 polymer ?
#
loop_
_entity_poly.entity_id
_entity_poly.type
_entity_poly.pdbx_seq_one_letter_code
_entity_poly.pdbx_strand_id
1 'polypeptide(L)'
;MTIQVLSPVTLDDVDLIVDVLLDQAHHLSGADASAQLARVAATAAKLSAYRVSLVSTIESSQVWRESDPNATAASFLRHEHVVDQREAKADLRAAHSFTRFPELERACRDGVLSREKMDLIVSIGLRTGPREAVFGEFVALFVDLAQRLTLSQLRRAMDMWADQVDPVTLARDDHDAHQRRELHI
;
A
#
# COMPACT_ATOMS: atom_id res chain seq x y z
N MET A 1 33.57 19.44 19.44
CA MET A 1 32.38 18.59 19.40
C MET A 1 32.41 17.84 18.07
N THR A 2 32.93 16.60 18.07
CA THR A 2 33.13 15.81 16.87
C THR A 2 31.77 15.21 16.46
N ILE A 3 31.21 15.64 15.34
CA ILE A 3 30.03 15.01 14.74
C ILE A 3 30.50 13.65 14.25
N GLN A 4 30.16 12.57 14.97
CA GLN A 4 30.25 11.22 14.42
C GLN A 4 29.29 11.13 13.24
N VAL A 5 29.84 11.13 12.05
CA VAL A 5 29.09 10.75 10.84
C VAL A 5 28.79 9.26 11.01
N LEU A 6 27.56 8.94 11.44
CA LEU A 6 27.06 7.56 11.43
C LEU A 6 27.14 7.07 9.98
N SER A 7 27.76 5.92 9.76
CA SER A 7 27.71 5.26 8.46
C SER A 7 26.25 5.13 8.02
N PRO A 8 25.94 5.30 6.73
CA PRO A 8 24.57 5.15 6.26
C PRO A 8 24.08 3.72 6.57
N VAL A 9 22.89 3.64 7.16
CA VAL A 9 22.22 2.35 7.42
C VAL A 9 21.90 1.69 6.09
N THR A 10 22.24 0.43 5.96
CA THR A 10 22.02 -0.39 4.76
C THR A 10 20.89 -1.40 5.00
N LEU A 11 20.41 -2.06 3.94
CA LEU A 11 19.47 -3.18 4.09
C LEU A 11 20.11 -4.38 4.76
N ASP A 12 21.42 -4.58 4.62
CA ASP A 12 22.16 -5.66 5.31
C ASP A 12 22.09 -5.50 6.84
N ASP A 13 22.11 -4.25 7.33
CA ASP A 13 21.93 -3.98 8.77
C ASP A 13 20.50 -4.35 9.23
N VAL A 14 19.50 -4.12 8.37
CA VAL A 14 18.10 -4.49 8.66
C VAL A 14 17.94 -6.01 8.68
N ASP A 15 18.54 -6.72 7.72
CA ASP A 15 18.49 -8.19 7.66
C ASP A 15 19.13 -8.82 8.91
N LEU A 16 20.30 -8.32 9.34
CA LEU A 16 20.94 -8.78 10.57
C LEU A 16 20.04 -8.56 11.81
N ILE A 17 19.37 -7.42 11.90
CA ILE A 17 18.44 -7.15 13.01
C ILE A 17 17.26 -8.11 12.98
N VAL A 18 16.71 -8.40 11.79
CA VAL A 18 15.60 -9.35 11.62
C VAL A 18 16.01 -10.76 12.05
N ASP A 19 17.21 -11.23 11.66
CA ASP A 19 17.74 -12.53 12.06
C ASP A 19 17.83 -12.65 13.59
N VAL A 20 18.38 -11.65 14.26
CA VAL A 20 18.45 -11.61 15.73
C VAL A 20 17.05 -11.64 16.37
N LEU A 21 16.09 -10.92 15.80
CA LEU A 21 14.70 -10.90 16.30
C LEU A 21 14.01 -12.26 16.11
N LEU A 22 14.28 -12.95 15.01
CA LEU A 22 13.76 -14.29 14.75
C LEU A 22 14.28 -15.30 15.78
N ASP A 23 15.58 -15.28 16.09
CA ASP A 23 16.18 -16.14 17.12
C ASP A 23 15.60 -15.87 18.50
N GLN A 24 15.32 -14.62 18.83
CA GLN A 24 14.75 -14.22 20.13
C GLN A 24 13.25 -14.55 20.25
N ALA A 25 12.52 -14.67 19.15
CA ALA A 25 11.05 -14.80 19.15
C ALA A 25 10.58 -16.02 19.98
N HIS A 26 11.33 -17.13 19.97
CA HIS A 26 10.99 -18.36 20.69
C HIS A 26 11.16 -18.26 22.22
N HIS A 27 11.83 -17.22 22.69
CA HIS A 27 12.11 -17.00 24.12
C HIS A 27 11.20 -15.95 24.77
N LEU A 28 10.31 -15.32 23.98
CA LEU A 28 9.41 -14.27 24.47
C LEU A 28 8.24 -14.86 25.27
N SER A 29 7.83 -14.12 26.33
CA SER A 29 6.53 -14.39 26.95
C SER A 29 5.38 -14.04 25.97
N GLY A 30 4.19 -14.62 26.17
CA GLY A 30 3.03 -14.29 25.36
C GLY A 30 2.67 -12.79 25.38
N ALA A 31 2.88 -12.10 26.51
CA ALA A 31 2.65 -10.66 26.64
C ALA A 31 3.66 -9.84 25.81
N ASP A 32 4.96 -10.21 25.89
CA ASP A 32 6.00 -9.55 25.12
C ASP A 32 5.83 -9.79 23.61
N ALA A 33 5.50 -11.03 23.22
CA ALA A 33 5.21 -11.38 21.84
C ALA A 33 4.02 -10.57 21.29
N SER A 34 2.95 -10.39 22.07
CA SER A 34 1.81 -9.57 21.69
C SER A 34 2.19 -8.08 21.49
N ALA A 35 2.99 -7.53 22.40
CA ALA A 35 3.49 -6.15 22.29
C ALA A 35 4.39 -5.98 21.06
N GLN A 36 5.27 -6.95 20.78
CA GLN A 36 6.14 -6.90 19.62
C GLN A 36 5.38 -7.06 18.31
N LEU A 37 4.31 -7.86 18.26
CA LEU A 37 3.52 -8.06 17.05
C LEU A 37 2.95 -6.73 16.50
N ALA A 38 2.47 -5.84 17.38
CA ALA A 38 2.02 -4.51 16.97
C ALA A 38 3.16 -3.66 16.38
N ARG A 39 4.37 -3.75 16.95
CA ARG A 39 5.55 -3.05 16.44
C ARG A 39 6.02 -3.59 15.09
N VAL A 40 5.97 -4.92 14.92
CA VAL A 40 6.29 -5.58 13.65
C VAL A 40 5.34 -5.10 12.56
N ALA A 41 4.03 -5.02 12.83
CA ALA A 41 3.05 -4.51 11.86
C ALA A 41 3.36 -3.07 11.43
N ALA A 42 3.70 -2.18 12.37
CA ALA A 42 4.08 -0.81 12.06
C ALA A 42 5.40 -0.74 11.26
N THR A 43 6.39 -1.57 11.59
CA THR A 43 7.67 -1.63 10.86
C THR A 43 7.47 -2.16 9.44
N ALA A 44 6.65 -3.20 9.27
CA ALA A 44 6.30 -3.72 7.95
C ALA A 44 5.61 -2.66 7.07
N ALA A 45 4.73 -1.83 7.65
CA ALA A 45 4.13 -0.72 6.93
C ALA A 45 5.19 0.30 6.45
N LYS A 46 6.18 0.63 7.29
CA LYS A 46 7.29 1.52 6.92
C LYS A 46 8.17 0.95 5.82
N LEU A 47 8.51 -0.34 5.89
CA LEU A 47 9.28 -1.03 4.84
C LEU A 47 8.50 -1.07 3.52
N SER A 48 7.19 -1.28 3.60
CA SER A 48 6.33 -1.20 2.43
C SER A 48 6.29 0.21 1.82
N ALA A 49 6.24 1.26 2.64
CA ALA A 49 6.33 2.65 2.16
C ALA A 49 7.69 2.93 1.51
N TYR A 50 8.78 2.41 2.07
CA TYR A 50 10.11 2.51 1.48
C TYR A 50 10.17 1.83 0.11
N ARG A 51 9.62 0.61 -0.03
CA ARG A 51 9.49 -0.07 -1.33
C ARG A 51 8.75 0.79 -2.37
N VAL A 52 7.63 1.41 -2.00
CA VAL A 52 6.87 2.31 -2.88
C VAL A 52 7.71 3.52 -3.29
N SER A 53 8.49 4.08 -2.37
CA SER A 53 9.41 5.20 -2.68
C SER A 53 10.51 4.79 -3.67
N LEU A 54 11.04 3.57 -3.57
CA LEU A 54 12.00 3.04 -4.55
C LEU A 54 11.35 2.88 -5.94
N VAL A 55 10.11 2.37 -6.00
CA VAL A 55 9.36 2.28 -7.26
C VAL A 55 9.11 3.64 -7.88
N SER A 56 8.77 4.65 -7.08
CA SER A 56 8.65 6.04 -7.54
C SER A 56 9.96 6.59 -8.12
N THR A 57 11.09 6.26 -7.48
CA THR A 57 12.43 6.65 -7.98
C THR A 57 12.76 5.95 -9.28
N ILE A 58 12.50 4.64 -9.38
CA ILE A 58 12.67 3.88 -10.62
C ILE A 58 11.83 4.51 -11.73
N GLU A 59 10.56 4.78 -11.48
CA GLU A 59 9.64 5.36 -12.47
C GLU A 59 10.10 6.75 -12.92
N SER A 60 10.47 7.63 -12.03
CA SER A 60 10.91 8.99 -12.35
C SER A 60 12.24 9.04 -13.08
N SER A 61 13.17 8.13 -12.76
CA SER A 61 14.49 8.03 -13.44
C SER A 61 14.39 7.43 -14.84
N GLN A 62 13.31 6.68 -15.14
CA GLN A 62 13.11 5.96 -16.39
C GLN A 62 14.26 4.97 -16.73
N VAL A 63 14.89 4.42 -15.70
CA VAL A 63 16.06 3.51 -15.85
C VAL A 63 15.79 2.31 -16.77
N TRP A 64 14.53 1.86 -16.88
CA TRP A 64 14.17 0.76 -17.79
C TRP A 64 14.41 1.07 -19.27
N ARG A 65 14.41 2.35 -19.66
CA ARG A 65 14.63 2.77 -21.06
C ARG A 65 16.07 2.61 -21.51
N GLU A 66 17.00 2.48 -20.57
CA GLU A 66 18.41 2.22 -20.87
C GLU A 66 18.60 0.82 -21.47
N SER A 67 17.79 -0.15 -20.99
CA SER A 67 17.86 -1.55 -21.45
C SER A 67 16.93 -1.83 -22.64
N ASP A 68 15.73 -1.24 -22.65
CA ASP A 68 14.73 -1.37 -23.72
C ASP A 68 13.90 -0.07 -23.81
N PRO A 69 14.08 0.72 -24.90
CA PRO A 69 13.32 1.95 -25.11
C PRO A 69 11.78 1.77 -25.16
N ASN A 70 11.30 0.56 -25.47
CA ASN A 70 9.88 0.21 -25.53
C ASN A 70 9.34 -0.39 -24.22
N ALA A 71 10.21 -0.64 -23.25
CA ALA A 71 9.79 -1.17 -21.95
C ALA A 71 8.89 -0.18 -21.21
N THR A 72 8.11 -0.71 -20.28
CA THR A 72 7.35 0.07 -19.31
C THR A 72 7.91 -0.17 -17.90
N ALA A 73 7.70 0.76 -16.98
CA ALA A 73 8.09 0.56 -15.59
C ALA A 73 7.53 -0.76 -15.03
N ALA A 74 6.27 -1.11 -15.36
CA ALA A 74 5.66 -2.36 -14.94
C ALA A 74 6.36 -3.60 -15.52
N SER A 75 6.77 -3.57 -16.80
CA SER A 75 7.51 -4.69 -17.40
C SER A 75 8.91 -4.83 -16.80
N PHE A 76 9.58 -3.72 -16.54
CA PHE A 76 10.89 -3.68 -15.88
C PHE A 76 10.81 -4.30 -14.47
N LEU A 77 9.89 -3.82 -13.62
CA LEU A 77 9.72 -4.37 -12.27
C LEU A 77 9.45 -5.87 -12.30
N ARG A 78 8.66 -6.35 -13.25
CA ARG A 78 8.36 -7.77 -13.39
C ARG A 78 9.59 -8.61 -13.75
N HIS A 79 10.42 -8.12 -14.65
CA HIS A 79 11.57 -8.90 -15.15
C HIS A 79 12.79 -8.82 -14.22
N GLU A 80 13.12 -7.62 -13.75
CA GLU A 80 14.33 -7.42 -12.92
C GLU A 80 14.12 -7.82 -11.46
N HIS A 81 12.90 -7.67 -10.93
CA HIS A 81 12.59 -7.95 -9.53
C HIS A 81 11.72 -9.19 -9.31
N VAL A 82 11.44 -9.95 -10.38
CA VAL A 82 10.70 -11.23 -10.34
C VAL A 82 9.36 -11.11 -9.61
N VAL A 83 8.63 -10.01 -9.84
CA VAL A 83 7.31 -9.78 -9.25
C VAL A 83 6.20 -10.02 -10.26
N ASP A 84 5.02 -10.40 -9.79
CA ASP A 84 3.86 -10.55 -10.66
C ASP A 84 3.44 -9.23 -11.29
N GLN A 85 2.86 -9.29 -12.51
CA GLN A 85 2.36 -8.09 -13.19
C GLN A 85 1.32 -7.33 -12.35
N ARG A 86 0.51 -8.05 -11.58
CA ARG A 86 -0.48 -7.45 -10.68
C ARG A 86 0.20 -6.67 -9.56
N GLU A 87 1.25 -7.21 -8.98
CA GLU A 87 2.04 -6.59 -7.93
C GLU A 87 2.77 -5.35 -8.47
N ALA A 88 3.47 -5.46 -9.60
CA ALA A 88 4.15 -4.34 -10.23
C ALA A 88 3.19 -3.17 -10.51
N LYS A 89 1.99 -3.45 -11.03
CA LYS A 89 0.95 -2.44 -11.24
C LYS A 89 0.41 -1.86 -9.93
N ALA A 90 0.32 -2.66 -8.87
CA ALA A 90 -0.11 -2.18 -7.56
C ALA A 90 0.94 -1.25 -6.94
N ASP A 91 2.23 -1.56 -7.09
CA ASP A 91 3.32 -0.72 -6.62
C ASP A 91 3.36 0.63 -7.35
N LEU A 92 3.21 0.65 -8.66
CA LEU A 92 3.12 1.89 -9.44
C LEU A 92 1.91 2.73 -9.05
N ARG A 93 0.72 2.12 -8.87
CA ARG A 93 -0.46 2.85 -8.39
C ARG A 93 -0.22 3.45 -7.00
N ALA A 94 0.44 2.73 -6.11
CA ALA A 94 0.82 3.22 -4.80
C ALA A 94 1.77 4.42 -4.89
N ALA A 95 2.78 4.35 -5.76
CA ALA A 95 3.72 5.44 -6.00
C ALA A 95 3.02 6.71 -6.51
N HIS A 96 2.13 6.58 -7.49
CA HIS A 96 1.31 7.68 -7.98
C HIS A 96 0.38 8.26 -6.89
N SER A 97 -0.17 7.37 -6.04
CA SER A 97 -1.04 7.80 -4.95
C SER A 97 -0.28 8.56 -3.87
N PHE A 98 0.96 8.21 -3.58
CA PHE A 98 1.82 8.94 -2.65
C PHE A 98 2.14 10.35 -3.17
N THR A 99 2.46 10.47 -4.45
CA THR A 99 2.70 11.78 -5.09
C THR A 99 1.46 12.67 -5.04
N ARG A 100 0.28 12.08 -5.25
CA ARG A 100 -0.99 12.82 -5.33
C ARG A 100 -1.60 13.12 -3.97
N PHE A 101 -1.41 12.23 -2.99
CA PHE A 101 -1.99 12.30 -1.64
C PHE A 101 -0.91 12.09 -0.58
N PRO A 102 -0.15 13.15 -0.23
CA PRO A 102 0.96 13.07 0.73
C PRO A 102 0.56 12.56 2.13
N GLU A 103 -0.73 12.67 2.48
CA GLU A 103 -1.27 12.14 3.73
C GLU A 103 -1.21 10.61 3.78
N LEU A 104 -1.45 9.93 2.65
CA LEU A 104 -1.31 8.46 2.56
C LEU A 104 0.15 8.05 2.73
N GLU A 105 1.07 8.74 2.04
CA GLU A 105 2.51 8.50 2.21
C GLU A 105 2.92 8.66 3.67
N ARG A 106 2.55 9.78 4.29
CA ARG A 106 2.89 10.07 5.70
C ARG A 106 2.37 8.97 6.62
N ALA A 107 1.10 8.57 6.49
CA ALA A 107 0.50 7.55 7.33
C ALA A 107 1.22 6.18 7.18
N CYS A 108 1.66 5.81 5.97
CA CYS A 108 2.44 4.59 5.74
C CYS A 108 3.85 4.71 6.34
N ARG A 109 4.53 5.84 6.17
CA ARG A 109 5.87 6.10 6.73
C ARG A 109 5.87 6.17 8.25
N ASP A 110 4.79 6.62 8.85
CA ASP A 110 4.61 6.63 10.31
C ASP A 110 4.25 5.23 10.86
N GLY A 111 3.96 4.27 9.97
CA GLY A 111 3.60 2.90 10.33
C GLY A 111 2.17 2.76 10.85
N VAL A 112 1.32 3.76 10.66
CA VAL A 112 -0.08 3.75 11.11
C VAL A 112 -1.05 3.23 10.06
N LEU A 113 -0.63 3.18 8.79
CA LEU A 113 -1.42 2.66 7.67
C LEU A 113 -0.67 1.50 7.00
N SER A 114 -1.22 0.28 7.07
CA SER A 114 -0.63 -0.87 6.38
C SER A 114 -0.85 -0.79 4.87
N ARG A 115 -0.01 -1.51 4.11
CA ARG A 115 -0.10 -1.57 2.65
C ARG A 115 -1.46 -2.05 2.16
N GLU A 116 -2.01 -3.11 2.75
CA GLU A 116 -3.30 -3.67 2.33
C GLU A 116 -4.45 -2.66 2.53
N LYS A 117 -4.42 -1.92 3.63
CA LYS A 117 -5.42 -0.87 3.89
C LYS A 117 -5.27 0.30 2.95
N MET A 118 -4.04 0.71 2.67
CA MET A 118 -3.75 1.76 1.69
C MET A 118 -4.21 1.36 0.29
N ASP A 119 -3.86 0.15 -0.17
CA ASP A 119 -4.30 -0.37 -1.47
C ASP A 119 -5.83 -0.46 -1.56
N LEU A 120 -6.51 -0.83 -0.48
CA LEU A 120 -7.97 -0.84 -0.41
C LEU A 120 -8.54 0.58 -0.59
N ILE A 121 -8.06 1.56 0.17
CA ILE A 121 -8.49 2.95 0.11
C ILE A 121 -8.32 3.49 -1.32
N VAL A 122 -7.15 3.31 -1.91
CA VAL A 122 -6.83 3.78 -3.26
C VAL A 122 -7.68 3.07 -4.32
N SER A 123 -7.84 1.75 -4.20
CA SER A 123 -8.60 0.96 -5.19
C SER A 123 -10.08 1.29 -5.24
N ILE A 124 -10.67 1.68 -4.12
CA ILE A 124 -12.09 2.10 -4.06
C ILE A 124 -12.21 3.58 -4.39
N GLY A 125 -11.34 4.42 -3.80
CA GLY A 125 -11.42 5.87 -3.92
C GLY A 125 -11.13 6.40 -5.32
N LEU A 126 -10.23 5.76 -6.07
CA LEU A 126 -9.84 6.17 -7.42
C LEU A 126 -10.45 5.28 -8.53
N ARG A 127 -11.49 4.50 -8.21
CA ARG A 127 -12.09 3.56 -9.17
C ARG A 127 -12.85 4.25 -10.29
N THR A 128 -13.49 5.39 -10.02
CA THR A 128 -14.34 6.12 -10.96
C THR A 128 -14.10 7.61 -10.87
N GLY A 129 -14.39 8.35 -11.97
CA GLY A 129 -14.22 9.80 -12.00
C GLY A 129 -14.96 10.57 -10.89
N PRO A 130 -16.25 10.26 -10.59
CA PRO A 130 -16.95 10.91 -9.49
C PRO A 130 -16.28 10.73 -8.13
N ARG A 131 -15.80 9.51 -7.82
CA ARG A 131 -15.09 9.21 -6.56
C ARG A 131 -13.74 9.93 -6.50
N GLU A 132 -12.99 9.86 -7.60
CA GLU A 132 -11.68 10.50 -7.72
C GLU A 132 -11.76 12.02 -7.51
N ALA A 133 -12.81 12.67 -8.00
CA ALA A 133 -13.00 14.11 -7.89
C ALA A 133 -13.07 14.61 -6.45
N VAL A 134 -13.65 13.82 -5.54
CA VAL A 134 -13.84 14.21 -4.13
C VAL A 134 -12.91 13.46 -3.17
N PHE A 135 -12.17 12.45 -3.65
CA PHE A 135 -11.36 11.57 -2.82
C PHE A 135 -10.40 12.32 -1.91
N GLY A 136 -9.76 13.37 -2.42
CA GLY A 136 -8.80 14.17 -1.67
C GLY A 136 -9.37 14.78 -0.39
N GLU A 137 -10.66 15.14 -0.38
CA GLU A 137 -11.35 15.70 0.78
C GLU A 137 -11.54 14.68 1.91
N PHE A 138 -11.54 13.39 1.58
CA PHE A 138 -11.82 12.29 2.50
C PHE A 138 -10.58 11.48 2.91
N VAL A 139 -9.41 11.74 2.33
CA VAL A 139 -8.19 10.95 2.61
C VAL A 139 -7.86 10.92 4.10
N ALA A 140 -7.90 12.07 4.78
CA ALA A 140 -7.61 12.14 6.21
C ALA A 140 -8.60 11.30 7.05
N LEU A 141 -9.90 11.33 6.69
CA LEU A 141 -10.92 10.50 7.32
C LEU A 141 -10.63 9.01 7.10
N PHE A 142 -10.27 8.60 5.87
CA PHE A 142 -9.97 7.20 5.57
C PHE A 142 -8.75 6.69 6.31
N VAL A 143 -7.73 7.52 6.47
CA VAL A 143 -6.54 7.21 7.29
C VAL A 143 -6.94 7.00 8.76
N ASP A 144 -7.77 7.87 9.34
CA ASP A 144 -8.27 7.72 10.70
C ASP A 144 -9.10 6.44 10.88
N LEU A 145 -10.03 6.16 9.96
CA LEU A 145 -10.80 4.92 9.96
C LEU A 145 -9.90 3.69 9.85
N ALA A 146 -8.88 3.73 9.00
CA ALA A 146 -7.96 2.62 8.81
C ALA A 146 -7.16 2.27 10.08
N GLN A 147 -6.90 3.23 10.96
CA GLN A 147 -6.23 2.97 12.25
C GLN A 147 -7.12 2.21 13.23
N ARG A 148 -8.43 2.35 13.13
CA ARG A 148 -9.40 1.84 14.11
C ARG A 148 -10.14 0.59 13.62
N LEU A 149 -10.25 0.40 12.32
CA LEU A 149 -11.03 -0.66 11.69
C LEU A 149 -10.15 -1.80 11.18
N THR A 150 -10.67 -3.00 11.22
CA THR A 150 -10.11 -4.13 10.48
C THR A 150 -10.24 -3.88 8.98
N LEU A 151 -9.50 -4.64 8.16
CA LEU A 151 -9.56 -4.50 6.70
C LEU A 151 -10.99 -4.70 6.15
N SER A 152 -11.74 -5.67 6.69
CA SER A 152 -13.12 -5.95 6.28
C SER A 152 -14.10 -4.85 6.70
N GLN A 153 -13.92 -4.26 7.89
CA GLN A 153 -14.74 -3.13 8.34
C GLN A 153 -14.42 -1.87 7.54
N LEU A 154 -13.14 -1.62 7.26
CA LEU A 154 -12.71 -0.50 6.41
C LEU A 154 -13.31 -0.62 5.00
N ARG A 155 -13.30 -1.83 4.41
CA ARG A 155 -13.93 -2.08 3.11
C ARG A 155 -15.40 -1.68 3.12
N ARG A 156 -16.15 -2.11 4.13
CA ARG A 156 -17.59 -1.75 4.25
C ARG A 156 -17.80 -0.24 4.35
N ALA A 157 -16.96 0.44 5.16
CA ALA A 157 -17.03 1.90 5.29
C ALA A 157 -16.72 2.61 3.96
N MET A 158 -15.71 2.12 3.23
CA MET A 158 -15.35 2.66 1.92
C MET A 158 -16.43 2.38 0.87
N ASP A 159 -17.04 1.20 0.88
CA ASP A 159 -18.15 0.86 -0.03
C ASP A 159 -19.36 1.76 0.24
N MET A 160 -19.75 1.98 1.50
CA MET A 160 -20.82 2.91 1.86
C MET A 160 -20.55 4.35 1.39
N TRP A 161 -19.32 4.82 1.54
CA TRP A 161 -18.93 6.13 1.01
C TRP A 161 -19.01 6.15 -0.52
N ALA A 162 -18.51 5.11 -1.17
CA ALA A 162 -18.50 4.99 -2.63
C ALA A 162 -19.92 4.99 -3.21
N ASP A 163 -20.87 4.33 -2.55
CA ASP A 163 -22.29 4.29 -2.94
C ASP A 163 -22.97 5.67 -2.84
N GLN A 164 -22.57 6.46 -1.85
CA GLN A 164 -23.09 7.83 -1.70
C GLN A 164 -22.53 8.79 -2.77
N VAL A 165 -21.26 8.63 -3.13
CA VAL A 165 -20.59 9.51 -4.09
C VAL A 165 -20.90 9.13 -5.54
N ASP A 166 -21.08 7.84 -5.81
CA ASP A 166 -21.25 7.30 -7.16
C ASP A 166 -22.36 6.23 -7.22
N PRO A 167 -23.62 6.63 -7.04
CA PRO A 167 -24.75 5.70 -7.03
C PRO A 167 -24.99 5.03 -8.39
N VAL A 168 -24.52 5.62 -9.48
CA VAL A 168 -24.70 5.07 -10.83
C VAL A 168 -23.85 3.82 -11.04
N THR A 169 -22.65 3.77 -10.48
CA THR A 169 -21.78 2.58 -10.55
C THR A 169 -22.36 1.45 -9.72
N LEU A 170 -22.98 1.72 -8.58
CA LEU A 170 -23.69 0.72 -7.77
C LEU A 170 -24.78 0.03 -8.60
N ALA A 171 -25.63 0.79 -9.29
CA ALA A 171 -26.70 0.25 -10.11
C ALA A 171 -26.18 -0.65 -11.25
N ARG A 172 -25.00 -0.36 -11.81
CA ARG A 172 -24.36 -1.19 -12.83
C ARG A 172 -23.76 -2.48 -12.26
N ASP A 173 -23.04 -2.37 -11.14
CA ASP A 173 -22.44 -3.53 -10.47
C ASP A 173 -23.53 -4.53 -10.01
N ASP A 174 -24.68 -4.06 -9.53
CA ASP A 174 -25.84 -4.89 -9.16
C ASP A 174 -26.49 -5.56 -10.38
N HIS A 175 -26.63 -4.83 -11.48
CA HIS A 175 -27.16 -5.38 -12.72
C HIS A 175 -26.26 -6.48 -13.31
N ASP A 176 -24.94 -6.24 -13.35
CA ASP A 176 -23.95 -7.21 -13.81
C ASP A 176 -23.88 -8.46 -12.89
N ALA A 177 -24.02 -8.25 -11.57
CA ALA A 177 -24.07 -9.35 -10.60
C ALA A 177 -25.35 -10.20 -10.79
N HIS A 178 -26.49 -9.57 -11.11
CA HIS A 178 -27.75 -10.27 -11.39
C HIS A 178 -27.66 -11.09 -12.68
N GLN A 179 -27.13 -10.50 -13.76
CA GLN A 179 -26.94 -11.22 -15.03
C GLN A 179 -26.00 -12.43 -14.90
N ARG A 180 -24.91 -12.33 -14.11
CA ARG A 180 -24.01 -13.47 -13.88
C ARG A 180 -24.66 -14.60 -13.11
N ARG A 181 -25.60 -14.32 -12.22
CA ARG A 181 -26.36 -15.35 -11.49
C ARG A 181 -27.36 -16.07 -12.40
N GLU A 182 -27.97 -15.36 -13.34
CA GLU A 182 -28.92 -15.94 -14.32
C GLU A 182 -28.22 -16.84 -15.35
N LEU A 183 -26.93 -16.60 -15.65
CA LEU A 183 -26.15 -17.42 -16.61
C LEU A 183 -25.65 -18.75 -16.01
N HIS A 184 -25.83 -18.99 -14.72
CA HIS A 184 -25.40 -20.21 -14.03
C HIS A 184 -26.57 -21.13 -13.61
N ILE A 185 -27.77 -20.94 -14.18
CA ILE A 185 -28.92 -21.83 -14.08
C ILE A 185 -29.10 -22.54 -15.43
#